data_96c70ab173811354c20b570dd22c51d8
#
_entry.id   96c70ab173811354c20b570dd22c51d8
#
_cell.length_a   1.000
_cell.length_b   1.000
_cell.length_c   1.000
_cell.angle_alpha   90.00
_cell.angle_beta   90.00
_cell.angle_gamma   90.00
#
_symmetry.space_group_name_H-M   'P 1'
#
loop_
_entity.id
_entity.type
_entity.pdbx_description
1 polymer ?
#
loop_
_entity_poly.entity_id
_entity_poly.type
_entity_poly.pdbx_seq_one_letter_code
_entity_poly.pdbx_strand_id
1 'polypeptide(L)'
;FLRRHEKRKPVLPRFVQILLWLLLLLGYWSLHNSADEVLSTYNFIYVVGQYALLVWLILHYAVDKKTSAASDLDLHKWHEWPRPLQIISVFLGMSLFVSVYGIVQHFTGVVPTEAWVDNDAFPELKTRVISTLVNPNILGGYLVLVISLITGLLSTSKEKMWQLVLGSGILIAGLCLLYTYSRGNWVALAVGLLLFCVCFCRRALLPLIGIGILGMWFARGAVWHR
;
A
#
# COMPACT_ATOMS: atom_id res chain seq x y z
N PHE A 1 -4.62 2.74 -37.79
CA PHE A 1 -3.78 3.59 -36.91
C PHE A 1 -2.64 2.76 -36.31
N LEU A 2 -1.72 2.31 -37.16
CA LEU A 2 -0.50 1.60 -36.73
C LEU A 2 0.56 2.65 -36.39
N ARG A 3 0.67 3.03 -35.13
CA ARG A 3 1.79 3.83 -34.64
C ARG A 3 3.06 3.00 -34.76
N ARG A 4 4.02 3.46 -35.56
CA ARG A 4 5.36 2.93 -35.78
C ARG A 4 5.95 2.43 -34.44
N HIS A 5 6.29 1.15 -34.36
CA HIS A 5 7.00 0.53 -33.23
C HIS A 5 8.42 1.12 -33.14
N GLU A 6 8.55 2.26 -32.50
CA GLU A 6 9.84 2.72 -32.01
C GLU A 6 10.29 1.72 -30.95
N LYS A 7 11.44 1.07 -31.16
CA LYS A 7 11.99 0.09 -30.21
C LYS A 7 12.13 0.74 -28.84
N ARG A 8 11.12 0.55 -27.97
CA ARG A 8 11.14 1.03 -26.59
C ARG A 8 12.24 0.29 -25.85
N LYS A 9 13.16 1.02 -25.23
CA LYS A 9 14.12 0.40 -24.30
C LYS A 9 13.32 -0.27 -23.18
N PRO A 10 13.69 -1.49 -22.76
CA PRO A 10 12.99 -2.15 -21.67
C PRO A 10 13.05 -1.26 -20.43
N VAL A 11 11.88 -1.05 -19.80
CA VAL A 11 11.70 -0.19 -18.62
C VAL A 11 12.40 -0.77 -17.40
N LEU A 12 12.47 -2.09 -17.34
CA LEU A 12 13.16 -2.81 -16.27
C LEU A 12 14.52 -3.31 -16.76
N PRO A 13 15.56 -3.24 -15.91
CA PRO A 13 16.83 -3.89 -16.16
C PRO A 13 16.60 -5.39 -16.44
N ARG A 14 17.36 -5.97 -17.37
CA ARG A 14 17.25 -7.40 -17.73
C ARG A 14 17.33 -8.33 -16.50
N PHE A 15 18.18 -7.98 -15.56
CA PHE A 15 18.31 -8.72 -14.29
C PHE A 15 16.96 -8.80 -13.52
N VAL A 16 16.24 -7.70 -13.40
CA VAL A 16 14.93 -7.67 -12.70
C VAL A 16 13.89 -8.51 -13.48
N GLN A 17 13.90 -8.46 -14.80
CA GLN A 17 13.02 -9.28 -15.63
C GLN A 17 13.29 -10.78 -15.41
N ILE A 18 14.57 -11.18 -15.36
CA ILE A 18 14.97 -12.57 -15.11
C ILE A 18 14.50 -13.00 -13.71
N LEU A 19 14.70 -12.16 -12.67
CA LEU A 19 14.24 -12.47 -11.31
C LEU A 19 12.72 -12.66 -11.25
N LEU A 20 11.94 -11.83 -11.94
CA LEU A 20 10.49 -11.97 -11.98
C LEU A 20 10.08 -13.28 -12.67
N TRP A 21 10.72 -13.64 -13.78
CA TRP A 21 10.45 -14.92 -14.45
C TRP A 21 10.83 -16.12 -13.59
N LEU A 22 11.99 -16.06 -12.90
CA LEU A 22 12.40 -17.13 -11.95
C LEU A 22 11.39 -17.27 -10.81
N LEU A 23 10.89 -16.18 -10.26
CA LEU A 23 9.90 -16.19 -9.20
C LEU A 23 8.57 -16.82 -9.66
N LEU A 24 8.12 -16.51 -10.87
CA LEU A 24 6.94 -17.12 -11.47
C LEU A 24 7.14 -18.62 -11.72
N LEU A 25 8.31 -19.03 -12.21
CA LEU A 25 8.64 -20.45 -12.44
C LEU A 25 8.73 -21.23 -11.13
N LEU A 26 9.35 -20.68 -10.09
CA LEU A 26 9.41 -21.29 -8.76
C LEU A 26 8.02 -21.42 -8.14
N GLY A 27 7.18 -20.38 -8.27
CA GLY A 27 5.78 -20.42 -7.84
C GLY A 27 5.00 -21.53 -8.55
N TYR A 28 5.15 -21.64 -9.88
CA TYR A 28 4.53 -22.70 -10.67
C TYR A 28 5.04 -24.10 -10.25
N TRP A 29 6.34 -24.24 -10.07
CA TRP A 29 6.94 -25.51 -9.60
C TRP A 29 6.40 -25.93 -8.22
N SER A 30 6.16 -24.98 -7.34
CA SER A 30 5.62 -25.22 -6.00
C SER A 30 4.20 -25.80 -6.02
N LEU A 31 3.43 -25.64 -7.10
CA LEU A 31 2.07 -26.18 -7.22
C LEU A 31 2.04 -27.71 -7.15
N HIS A 32 3.03 -28.37 -7.76
CA HIS A 32 3.10 -29.84 -7.79
C HIS A 32 3.37 -30.49 -6.43
N ASN A 33 3.87 -29.73 -5.46
CA ASN A 33 4.12 -30.21 -4.10
C ASN A 33 3.02 -29.73 -3.11
N SER A 34 1.93 -29.21 -3.61
CA SER A 34 0.82 -28.72 -2.78
C SER A 34 -0.09 -29.87 -2.34
N ALA A 35 -0.63 -29.78 -1.14
CA ALA A 35 -1.62 -30.74 -0.62
C ALA A 35 -2.93 -30.74 -1.42
N ASP A 36 -3.28 -29.61 -2.06
CA ASP A 36 -4.41 -29.45 -2.97
C ASP A 36 -3.94 -28.69 -4.22
N GLU A 37 -3.65 -29.46 -5.29
CA GLU A 37 -3.17 -28.91 -6.55
C GLU A 37 -4.21 -28.02 -7.24
N VAL A 38 -5.49 -28.35 -7.15
CA VAL A 38 -6.56 -27.60 -7.82
C VAL A 38 -6.73 -26.21 -7.19
N LEU A 39 -6.84 -26.18 -5.86
CA LEU A 39 -6.98 -24.92 -5.13
C LEU A 39 -5.72 -24.06 -5.26
N SER A 40 -4.55 -24.67 -5.21
CA SER A 40 -3.27 -23.96 -5.34
C SER A 40 -3.08 -23.39 -6.74
N THR A 41 -3.46 -24.14 -7.79
CA THR A 41 -3.43 -23.67 -9.18
C THR A 41 -4.41 -22.51 -9.38
N TYR A 42 -5.62 -22.62 -8.85
CA TYR A 42 -6.60 -21.54 -8.89
C TYR A 42 -6.06 -20.27 -8.22
N ASN A 43 -5.53 -20.38 -7.00
CA ASN A 43 -4.95 -19.26 -6.28
C ASN A 43 -3.74 -18.66 -7.01
N PHE A 44 -2.87 -19.49 -7.59
CA PHE A 44 -1.71 -19.02 -8.35
C PHE A 44 -2.16 -18.21 -9.58
N ILE A 45 -3.08 -18.72 -10.37
CA ILE A 45 -3.58 -18.02 -11.56
C ILE A 45 -4.31 -16.73 -11.15
N TYR A 46 -5.18 -16.82 -10.14
CA TYR A 46 -6.00 -15.68 -9.70
C TYR A 46 -5.19 -14.57 -9.03
N VAL A 47 -4.26 -14.92 -8.15
CA VAL A 47 -3.47 -13.92 -7.40
C VAL A 47 -2.24 -13.52 -8.20
N VAL A 48 -1.36 -14.48 -8.54
CA VAL A 48 -0.09 -14.18 -9.19
C VAL A 48 -0.30 -13.72 -10.63
N GLY A 49 -1.23 -14.33 -11.36
CA GLY A 49 -1.57 -13.97 -12.73
C GLY A 49 -2.14 -12.56 -12.84
N GLN A 50 -3.02 -12.16 -11.94
CA GLN A 50 -3.56 -10.78 -11.91
C GLN A 50 -2.48 -9.75 -11.64
N TYR A 51 -1.60 -10.00 -10.65
CA TYR A 51 -0.49 -9.09 -10.36
C TYR A 51 0.53 -9.03 -11.50
N ALA A 52 0.85 -10.15 -12.13
CA ALA A 52 1.73 -10.19 -13.30
C ALA A 52 1.13 -9.39 -14.47
N LEU A 53 -0.17 -9.56 -14.75
CA LEU A 53 -0.89 -8.79 -15.76
C LEU A 53 -0.90 -7.29 -15.43
N LEU A 54 -1.17 -6.93 -14.17
CA LEU A 54 -1.15 -5.54 -13.72
C LEU A 54 0.22 -4.90 -13.89
N VAL A 55 1.28 -5.58 -13.47
CA VAL A 55 2.66 -5.12 -13.66
C VAL A 55 2.98 -4.95 -15.15
N TRP A 56 2.60 -5.93 -15.98
CA TRP A 56 2.79 -5.85 -17.42
C TRP A 56 2.05 -4.66 -18.04
N LEU A 57 0.79 -4.42 -17.66
CA LEU A 57 0.00 -3.27 -18.11
C LEU A 57 0.66 -1.94 -17.71
N ILE A 58 1.07 -1.82 -16.44
CA ILE A 58 1.75 -0.62 -15.94
C ILE A 58 3.03 -0.37 -16.74
N LEU A 59 3.87 -1.38 -16.91
CA LEU A 59 5.12 -1.26 -17.65
C LEU A 59 4.90 -0.93 -19.13
N HIS A 60 3.81 -1.41 -19.73
CA HIS A 60 3.53 -1.19 -21.14
C HIS A 60 2.86 0.16 -21.42
N TYR A 61 1.98 0.61 -20.56
CA TYR A 61 1.15 1.80 -20.76
C TYR A 61 1.57 3.03 -19.95
N ALA A 62 2.18 2.83 -18.77
CA ALA A 62 2.52 3.93 -17.87
C ALA A 62 3.81 4.66 -18.26
N VAL A 63 4.66 4.07 -19.13
CA VAL A 63 5.91 4.69 -19.53
C VAL A 63 5.66 5.73 -20.60
N ASP A 64 5.57 6.98 -20.20
CA ASP A 64 5.50 8.11 -21.10
C ASP A 64 6.85 8.83 -21.19
N LYS A 65 7.21 9.31 -22.40
CA LYS A 65 8.50 10.01 -22.65
C LYS A 65 8.54 11.42 -22.00
N LYS A 66 7.42 11.98 -21.61
CA LYS A 66 7.33 13.30 -20.99
C LYS A 66 7.22 13.15 -19.47
N THR A 67 8.36 13.01 -18.81
CA THR A 67 8.44 13.16 -17.37
C THR A 67 8.46 14.66 -17.04
N SER A 68 7.32 15.31 -17.00
CA SER A 68 7.22 16.61 -16.34
C SER A 68 7.45 16.39 -14.85
N ALA A 69 8.30 17.23 -14.27
CA ALA A 69 8.56 17.15 -12.84
C ALA A 69 7.23 17.28 -12.07
N ALA A 70 7.03 16.43 -11.07
CA ALA A 70 5.81 16.41 -10.25
C ALA A 70 5.54 17.75 -9.53
N SER A 71 6.48 18.70 -9.59
CA SER A 71 6.39 20.01 -8.96
C SER A 71 5.37 20.98 -9.58
N ASP A 72 4.97 20.75 -10.84
CA ASP A 72 4.15 21.70 -11.60
C ASP A 72 2.78 21.09 -11.98
N LEU A 73 2.32 20.12 -11.21
CA LEU A 73 1.04 19.43 -11.45
C LEU A 73 -0.13 20.27 -10.95
N ASP A 74 -0.93 20.75 -11.89
CA ASP A 74 -2.20 21.42 -11.61
C ASP A 74 -3.31 20.37 -11.42
N LEU A 75 -4.03 20.43 -10.29
CA LEU A 75 -5.17 19.56 -9.98
C LEU A 75 -6.27 19.61 -11.05
N HIS A 76 -6.51 20.79 -11.63
CA HIS A 76 -7.54 20.98 -12.63
C HIS A 76 -7.20 20.36 -14.00
N LYS A 77 -5.92 20.06 -14.22
CA LYS A 77 -5.38 19.50 -15.46
C LYS A 77 -4.96 18.04 -15.34
N TRP A 78 -5.71 17.24 -14.59
CA TRP A 78 -5.41 15.82 -14.37
C TRP A 78 -5.15 15.05 -15.68
N HIS A 79 -5.87 15.36 -16.75
CA HIS A 79 -5.70 14.72 -18.07
C HIS A 79 -4.34 15.03 -18.73
N GLU A 80 -3.65 16.09 -18.32
CA GLU A 80 -2.33 16.47 -18.81
C GLU A 80 -1.20 15.79 -18.02
N TRP A 81 -1.52 15.16 -16.89
CA TRP A 81 -0.54 14.51 -16.04
C TRP A 81 0.14 13.34 -16.74
N PRO A 82 1.41 13.04 -16.40
CA PRO A 82 2.05 11.81 -16.81
C PRO A 82 1.22 10.59 -16.41
N ARG A 83 1.06 9.62 -17.29
CA ARG A 83 0.24 8.42 -17.06
C ARG A 83 0.54 7.69 -15.75
N PRO A 84 1.82 7.51 -15.33
CA PRO A 84 2.11 6.91 -14.03
C PRO A 84 1.42 7.63 -12.87
N LEU A 85 1.41 8.98 -12.89
CA LEU A 85 0.78 9.78 -11.83
C LEU A 85 -0.74 9.68 -11.88
N GLN A 86 -1.34 9.58 -13.07
CA GLN A 86 -2.77 9.32 -13.21
C GLN A 86 -3.15 7.97 -12.59
N ILE A 87 -2.37 6.90 -12.86
CA ILE A 87 -2.60 5.57 -12.30
C ILE A 87 -2.47 5.61 -10.77
N ILE A 88 -1.40 6.24 -10.26
CA ILE A 88 -1.18 6.38 -8.82
C ILE A 88 -2.32 7.18 -8.18
N SER A 89 -2.80 8.26 -8.80
CA SER A 89 -3.90 9.07 -8.24
C SER A 89 -5.21 8.29 -8.15
N VAL A 90 -5.54 7.48 -9.16
CA VAL A 90 -6.71 6.59 -9.13
C VAL A 90 -6.55 5.55 -8.02
N PHE A 91 -5.38 4.91 -7.93
CA PHE A 91 -5.07 3.94 -6.88
C PHE A 91 -5.23 4.56 -5.48
N LEU A 92 -4.70 5.77 -5.26
CA LEU A 92 -4.83 6.48 -3.98
C LEU A 92 -6.28 6.89 -3.68
N GLY A 93 -7.04 7.30 -4.68
CA GLY A 93 -8.47 7.60 -4.53
C GLY A 93 -9.28 6.39 -4.07
N MET A 94 -9.05 5.23 -4.70
CA MET A 94 -9.65 3.96 -4.28
C MET A 94 -9.18 3.52 -2.89
N SER A 95 -7.90 3.76 -2.56
CA SER A 95 -7.35 3.45 -1.25
C SER A 95 -7.98 4.30 -0.14
N LEU A 96 -8.30 5.55 -0.44
CA LEU A 96 -9.04 6.42 0.48
C LEU A 96 -10.43 5.85 0.77
N PHE A 97 -11.13 5.39 -0.26
CA PHE A 97 -12.43 4.74 -0.10
C PHE A 97 -12.35 3.49 0.79
N VAL A 98 -11.36 2.61 0.53
CA VAL A 98 -11.09 1.41 1.36
C VAL A 98 -10.82 1.79 2.81
N SER A 99 -10.05 2.88 3.04
CA SER A 99 -9.70 3.35 4.38
C SER A 99 -10.91 3.90 5.12
N VAL A 100 -11.73 4.72 4.46
CA VAL A 100 -12.96 5.28 5.03
C VAL A 100 -13.94 4.16 5.37
N TYR A 101 -14.13 3.20 4.47
CA TYR A 101 -14.99 2.05 4.72
C TYR A 101 -14.52 1.24 5.94
N GLY A 102 -13.20 1.03 6.09
CA GLY A 102 -12.64 0.39 7.28
C GLY A 102 -12.92 1.17 8.57
N ILE A 103 -12.80 2.50 8.54
CA ILE A 103 -13.14 3.35 9.69
C ILE A 103 -14.64 3.24 10.04
N VAL A 104 -15.52 3.27 9.03
CA VAL A 104 -16.97 3.07 9.23
C VAL A 104 -17.25 1.71 9.87
N GLN A 105 -16.60 0.64 9.40
CA GLN A 105 -16.72 -0.70 10.03
C GLN A 105 -16.38 -0.67 11.52
N HIS A 106 -15.33 0.06 11.91
CA HIS A 106 -14.95 0.15 13.32
C HIS A 106 -16.08 0.74 14.19
N PHE A 107 -16.72 1.80 13.71
CA PHE A 107 -17.79 2.48 14.46
C PHE A 107 -19.13 1.77 14.39
N THR A 108 -19.43 1.08 13.30
CA THR A 108 -20.70 0.36 13.14
C THR A 108 -20.68 -1.04 13.77
N GLY A 109 -19.51 -1.56 14.10
CA GLY A 109 -19.35 -2.91 14.65
C GLY A 109 -19.68 -4.04 13.67
N VAL A 110 -19.98 -3.71 12.41
CA VAL A 110 -20.29 -4.70 11.36
C VAL A 110 -18.99 -5.30 10.83
N VAL A 111 -18.40 -6.22 11.59
CA VAL A 111 -17.21 -6.95 11.14
C VAL A 111 -17.50 -8.45 11.30
N PRO A 112 -17.43 -9.25 10.23
CA PRO A 112 -17.60 -10.69 10.29
C PRO A 112 -16.32 -11.34 10.85
N THR A 113 -16.05 -11.27 12.18
CA THR A 113 -14.70 -11.53 12.66
C THR A 113 -14.55 -12.23 13.98
N GLU A 114 -15.31 -13.25 14.24
CA GLU A 114 -14.92 -14.19 15.31
C GLU A 114 -13.60 -14.90 15.01
N ALA A 115 -13.23 -15.06 13.72
CA ALA A 115 -12.05 -15.81 13.28
C ALA A 115 -10.70 -15.09 13.48
N TRP A 116 -10.66 -13.77 13.68
CA TRP A 116 -9.43 -12.98 13.73
C TRP A 116 -9.10 -12.39 15.11
N VAL A 117 -9.96 -12.63 16.09
CA VAL A 117 -9.80 -12.17 17.47
C VAL A 117 -9.75 -13.40 18.35
N ASP A 118 -8.67 -13.56 19.08
CA ASP A 118 -8.57 -14.51 20.18
C ASP A 118 -9.28 -13.87 21.39
N ASN A 119 -10.54 -14.24 21.60
CA ASN A 119 -11.38 -13.69 22.65
C ASN A 119 -10.86 -14.05 24.06
N ASP A 120 -10.14 -15.15 24.19
CA ASP A 120 -9.56 -15.59 25.48
C ASP A 120 -8.33 -14.74 25.83
N ALA A 121 -7.55 -14.36 24.82
CA ALA A 121 -6.36 -13.51 25.01
C ALA A 121 -6.70 -12.01 25.03
N PHE A 122 -7.81 -11.57 24.41
CA PHE A 122 -8.19 -10.16 24.25
C PHE A 122 -9.69 -9.94 24.38
N PRO A 123 -10.27 -10.05 25.58
CA PRO A 123 -11.71 -9.86 25.82
C PRO A 123 -12.20 -8.43 25.51
N GLU A 124 -11.29 -7.45 25.50
CA GLU A 124 -11.60 -6.05 25.17
C GLU A 124 -11.59 -5.73 23.68
N LEU A 125 -10.92 -6.55 22.86
CA LEU A 125 -10.82 -6.36 21.40
C LEU A 125 -12.00 -7.04 20.70
N LYS A 126 -13.15 -6.37 20.72
CA LYS A 126 -14.37 -6.91 20.09
C LYS A 126 -14.30 -7.04 18.58
N THR A 127 -13.52 -6.19 17.87
CA THR A 127 -13.49 -6.19 16.41
C THR A 127 -12.17 -5.64 15.85
N ARG A 128 -11.59 -6.36 14.88
CA ARG A 128 -10.47 -5.87 14.05
C ARG A 128 -11.00 -5.49 12.67
N VAL A 129 -10.63 -4.33 12.16
CA VAL A 129 -11.10 -3.84 10.87
C VAL A 129 -10.43 -4.62 9.73
N ILE A 130 -11.24 -5.05 8.79
CA ILE A 130 -10.82 -5.79 7.58
C ILE A 130 -11.10 -5.03 6.28
N SER A 131 -12.00 -4.05 6.34
CA SER A 131 -12.49 -3.32 5.16
C SER A 131 -12.96 -4.28 4.06
N THR A 132 -12.49 -4.09 2.84
CA THR A 132 -12.80 -4.95 1.68
C THR A 132 -11.82 -6.12 1.50
N LEU A 133 -10.78 -6.24 2.34
CA LEU A 133 -9.67 -7.18 2.14
C LEU A 133 -9.78 -8.46 2.99
N VAL A 134 -10.88 -8.66 3.70
CA VAL A 134 -11.22 -9.88 4.47
C VAL A 134 -10.24 -10.21 5.61
N ASN A 135 -9.00 -9.75 5.58
CA ASN A 135 -7.97 -10.03 6.57
C ASN A 135 -7.34 -8.72 7.09
N PRO A 136 -7.33 -8.45 8.42
CA PRO A 136 -6.79 -7.22 8.99
C PRO A 136 -5.29 -7.05 8.76
N ASN A 137 -4.53 -8.14 8.64
CA ASN A 137 -3.10 -8.07 8.37
C ASN A 137 -2.81 -7.71 6.90
N ILE A 138 -3.64 -8.22 5.97
CA ILE A 138 -3.56 -7.85 4.55
C ILE A 138 -3.95 -6.38 4.37
N LEU A 139 -5.04 -5.94 5.02
CA LEU A 139 -5.43 -4.53 5.02
C LEU A 139 -4.31 -3.64 5.57
N GLY A 140 -3.70 -4.04 6.69
CA GLY A 140 -2.59 -3.30 7.26
C GLY A 140 -1.40 -3.18 6.32
N GLY A 141 -0.98 -4.26 5.66
CA GLY A 141 0.09 -4.25 4.66
C GLY A 141 -0.22 -3.37 3.46
N TYR A 142 -1.47 -3.41 2.98
CA TYR A 142 -1.97 -2.53 1.92
C TYR A 142 -1.88 -1.05 2.34
N LEU A 143 -2.32 -0.71 3.55
CA LEU A 143 -2.28 0.66 4.06
C LEU A 143 -0.84 1.17 4.27
N VAL A 144 0.10 0.31 4.67
CA VAL A 144 1.54 0.65 4.74
C VAL A 144 2.05 1.08 3.37
N LEU A 145 1.71 0.34 2.30
CA LEU A 145 2.07 0.71 0.93
C LEU A 145 1.46 2.07 0.54
N VAL A 146 0.17 2.26 0.81
CA VAL A 146 -0.56 3.50 0.51
C VAL A 146 0.08 4.71 1.20
N ILE A 147 0.34 4.61 2.51
CA ILE A 147 0.96 5.69 3.30
C ILE A 147 2.36 6.00 2.78
N SER A 148 3.14 4.97 2.42
CA SER A 148 4.48 5.15 1.87
C SER A 148 4.45 5.89 0.52
N LEU A 149 3.52 5.56 -0.37
CA LEU A 149 3.34 6.25 -1.65
C LEU A 149 2.91 7.71 -1.45
N ILE A 150 1.93 7.96 -0.58
CA ILE A 150 1.48 9.32 -0.27
C ILE A 150 2.63 10.14 0.33
N THR A 151 3.43 9.56 1.22
CA THR A 151 4.59 10.24 1.83
C THR A 151 5.62 10.61 0.77
N GLY A 152 5.88 9.73 -0.20
CA GLY A 152 6.75 10.02 -1.34
C GLY A 152 6.24 11.20 -2.18
N LEU A 153 4.95 11.20 -2.54
CA LEU A 153 4.33 12.32 -3.27
C LEU A 153 4.32 13.62 -2.47
N LEU A 154 4.02 13.55 -1.17
CA LEU A 154 4.02 14.71 -0.27
C LEU A 154 5.40 15.37 -0.19
N SER A 155 6.48 14.57 -0.16
CA SER A 155 7.85 15.07 -0.07
C SER A 155 8.28 15.85 -1.32
N THR A 156 7.67 15.58 -2.48
CA THR A 156 7.97 16.26 -3.76
C THR A 156 7.00 17.38 -4.08
N SER A 157 5.84 17.42 -3.41
CA SER A 157 4.79 18.42 -3.65
C SER A 157 5.18 19.79 -3.09
N LYS A 158 5.07 20.84 -3.90
CA LYS A 158 5.28 22.25 -3.49
C LYS A 158 3.98 22.99 -3.25
N GLU A 159 2.88 22.53 -3.81
CA GLU A 159 1.59 23.19 -3.72
C GLU A 159 0.91 22.87 -2.39
N LYS A 160 0.51 23.91 -1.64
CA LYS A 160 -0.11 23.77 -0.31
C LYS A 160 -1.41 22.96 -0.32
N MET A 161 -2.22 23.09 -1.37
CA MET A 161 -3.46 22.33 -1.51
C MET A 161 -3.18 20.84 -1.64
N TRP A 162 -2.19 20.46 -2.47
CA TRP A 162 -1.74 19.07 -2.57
C TRP A 162 -1.20 18.53 -1.27
N GLN A 163 -0.40 19.32 -0.55
CA GLN A 163 0.11 18.91 0.76
C GLN A 163 -1.02 18.65 1.75
N LEU A 164 -2.09 19.48 1.72
CA LEU A 164 -3.27 19.27 2.56
C LEU A 164 -4.01 17.97 2.18
N VAL A 165 -4.28 17.77 0.89
CA VAL A 165 -4.98 16.56 0.39
C VAL A 165 -4.19 15.30 0.71
N LEU A 166 -2.89 15.29 0.43
CA LEU A 166 -2.03 14.13 0.71
C LEU A 166 -1.87 13.90 2.21
N GLY A 167 -1.71 14.96 3.00
CA GLY A 167 -1.65 14.89 4.46
C GLY A 167 -2.93 14.32 5.08
N SER A 168 -4.10 14.75 4.61
CA SER A 168 -5.38 14.17 5.05
C SER A 168 -5.50 12.70 4.66
N GLY A 169 -5.01 12.31 3.49
CA GLY A 169 -4.94 10.90 3.06
C GLY A 169 -4.09 10.04 4.01
N ILE A 170 -2.93 10.55 4.45
CA ILE A 170 -2.08 9.87 5.44
C ILE A 170 -2.83 9.70 6.78
N LEU A 171 -3.53 10.74 7.24
CA LEU A 171 -4.28 10.68 8.50
C LEU A 171 -5.41 9.64 8.44
N ILE A 172 -6.19 9.60 7.36
CA ILE A 172 -7.29 8.66 7.17
C ILE A 172 -6.76 7.23 7.06
N ALA A 173 -5.74 6.99 6.23
CA ALA A 173 -5.15 5.66 6.08
C ALA A 173 -4.45 5.21 7.38
N GLY A 174 -3.78 6.12 8.08
CA GLY A 174 -3.15 5.86 9.37
C GLY A 174 -4.16 5.49 10.46
N LEU A 175 -5.29 6.21 10.55
CA LEU A 175 -6.37 5.88 11.48
C LEU A 175 -6.97 4.50 11.18
N CYS A 176 -7.23 4.20 9.90
CA CYS A 176 -7.68 2.87 9.50
C CYS A 176 -6.66 1.79 9.86
N LEU A 177 -5.36 2.04 9.65
CA LEU A 177 -4.29 1.13 10.02
C LEU A 177 -4.26 0.85 11.54
N LEU A 178 -4.48 1.87 12.37
CA LEU A 178 -4.57 1.68 13.82
C LEU A 178 -5.71 0.70 14.18
N TYR A 179 -6.87 0.84 13.56
CA TYR A 179 -8.03 -0.02 13.80
C TYR A 179 -7.87 -1.45 13.26
N THR A 180 -6.85 -1.74 12.43
CA THR A 180 -6.51 -3.13 12.07
C THR A 180 -5.93 -3.92 13.25
N TYR A 181 -5.39 -3.24 14.27
CA TYR A 181 -4.63 -3.82 15.39
C TYR A 181 -3.51 -4.76 14.94
N SER A 182 -2.93 -4.50 13.77
CA SER A 182 -1.83 -5.29 13.20
C SER A 182 -0.48 -4.70 13.60
N ARG A 183 0.11 -5.20 14.69
CA ARG A 183 1.40 -4.72 15.23
C ARG A 183 2.55 -4.84 14.21
N GLY A 184 2.59 -5.96 13.47
CA GLY A 184 3.60 -6.15 12.43
C GLY A 184 3.57 -5.04 11.38
N ASN A 185 2.37 -4.60 10.96
CA ASN A 185 2.21 -3.52 10.00
C ASN A 185 2.55 -2.13 10.60
N TRP A 186 2.31 -1.92 11.89
CA TRP A 186 2.75 -0.69 12.57
C TRP A 186 4.28 -0.59 12.60
N VAL A 187 4.95 -1.69 12.93
CA VAL A 187 6.42 -1.77 12.90
C VAL A 187 6.94 -1.58 11.48
N ALA A 188 6.33 -2.24 10.49
CA ALA A 188 6.71 -2.11 9.08
C ALA A 188 6.59 -0.65 8.60
N LEU A 189 5.49 0.04 8.95
CA LEU A 189 5.33 1.46 8.63
C LEU A 189 6.41 2.32 9.30
N ALA A 190 6.66 2.10 10.59
CA ALA A 190 7.66 2.86 11.35
C ALA A 190 9.06 2.70 10.74
N VAL A 191 9.45 1.46 10.42
CA VAL A 191 10.75 1.17 9.78
C VAL A 191 10.79 1.78 8.37
N GLY A 192 9.74 1.65 7.58
CA GLY A 192 9.66 2.23 6.24
C GLY A 192 9.79 3.75 6.24
N LEU A 193 9.07 4.44 7.13
CA LEU A 193 9.16 5.89 7.29
C LEU A 193 10.53 6.33 7.83
N LEU A 194 11.12 5.57 8.75
CA LEU A 194 12.47 5.84 9.26
C LEU A 194 13.50 5.77 8.13
N LEU A 195 13.49 4.70 7.33
CA LEU A 195 14.36 4.56 6.16
C LEU A 195 14.15 5.68 5.14
N PHE A 196 12.89 6.03 4.87
CA PHE A 196 12.58 7.15 3.99
C PHE A 196 13.18 8.47 4.50
N CYS A 197 13.03 8.76 5.80
CA CYS A 197 13.58 9.97 6.40
C CYS A 197 15.11 9.99 6.37
N VAL A 198 15.77 8.86 6.65
CA VAL A 198 17.24 8.74 6.57
C VAL A 198 17.75 9.03 5.16
N CYS A 199 17.05 8.49 4.15
CA CYS A 199 17.48 8.59 2.76
C CYS A 199 17.15 9.96 2.12
N PHE A 200 15.98 10.51 2.42
CA PHE A 200 15.43 11.64 1.65
C PHE A 200 15.16 12.90 2.50
N CYS A 201 14.87 12.78 3.79
CA CYS A 201 14.42 13.90 4.60
C CYS A 201 14.90 13.82 6.06
N ARG A 202 16.21 13.93 6.29
CA ARG A 202 16.80 13.81 7.63
C ARG A 202 16.22 14.75 8.69
N ARG A 203 15.70 15.92 8.26
CA ARG A 203 15.04 16.87 9.18
C ARG A 203 13.74 16.36 9.79
N ALA A 204 13.08 15.41 9.13
CA ALA A 204 11.84 14.79 9.61
C ALA A 204 12.08 13.62 10.60
N LEU A 205 13.34 13.22 10.85
CA LEU A 205 13.67 12.13 11.79
C LEU A 205 13.25 12.46 13.22
N LEU A 206 13.55 13.64 13.71
CA LEU A 206 13.21 14.03 15.09
C LEU A 206 11.70 14.05 15.34
N PRO A 207 10.86 14.73 14.52
CA PRO A 207 9.42 14.69 14.72
C PRO A 207 8.85 13.27 14.52
N LEU A 208 9.37 12.46 13.61
CA LEU A 208 8.92 11.08 13.42
C LEU A 208 9.18 10.21 14.65
N ILE A 209 10.38 10.30 15.24
CA ILE A 209 10.74 9.61 16.48
C ILE A 209 9.84 10.09 17.63
N GLY A 210 9.59 11.39 17.74
CA GLY A 210 8.70 11.97 18.75
C GLY A 210 7.26 11.43 18.62
N ILE A 211 6.70 11.38 17.42
CA ILE A 211 5.38 10.79 17.14
C ILE A 211 5.37 9.29 17.46
N GLY A 212 6.44 8.57 17.14
CA GLY A 212 6.57 7.14 17.46
C GLY A 212 6.58 6.88 18.97
N ILE A 213 7.30 7.67 19.74
CA ILE A 213 7.33 7.58 21.20
C ILE A 213 5.97 7.92 21.81
N LEU A 214 5.31 8.99 21.34
CA LEU A 214 3.96 9.35 21.77
C LEU A 214 2.96 8.25 21.42
N GLY A 215 3.03 7.71 20.21
CA GLY A 215 2.18 6.59 19.78
C GLY A 215 2.37 5.34 20.65
N MET A 216 3.60 4.98 20.99
CA MET A 216 3.89 3.89 21.92
C MET A 216 3.36 4.19 23.33
N TRP A 217 3.46 5.42 23.78
CA TRP A 217 2.94 5.81 25.09
C TRP A 217 1.42 5.69 25.17
N PHE A 218 0.67 6.14 24.14
CA PHE A 218 -0.78 5.97 24.03
C PHE A 218 -1.19 4.51 23.83
N ALA A 219 -0.42 3.73 23.06
CA ALA A 219 -0.65 2.31 22.81
C ALA A 219 -0.25 1.39 23.99
N ARG A 220 0.28 1.96 25.07
CA ARG A 220 0.82 1.23 26.22
C ARG A 220 -0.18 0.25 26.82
N GLY A 221 -1.46 0.63 26.91
CA GLY A 221 -2.54 -0.26 27.37
C GLY A 221 -2.76 -1.45 26.43
N ALA A 222 -2.68 -1.26 25.11
CA ALA A 222 -2.89 -2.31 24.11
C ALA A 222 -1.68 -3.22 23.90
N VAL A 223 -0.48 -2.78 24.31
CA VAL A 223 0.79 -3.51 24.08
C VAL A 223 1.29 -4.21 25.33
N TRP A 224 1.02 -3.68 26.55
CA TRP A 224 1.66 -4.12 27.79
C TRP A 224 0.84 -5.10 28.63
N HIS A 225 -0.46 -5.25 28.38
CA HIS A 225 -1.32 -6.22 29.08
C HIS A 225 -1.29 -7.61 28.42
N ARG A 226 -0.11 -8.07 28.03
CA ARG A 226 0.14 -9.46 27.61
C ARG A 226 1.25 -10.08 28.40
#